data_ae4e02e23d97fffc380060382e529934
#
_entry.id   ae4e02e23d97fffc380060382e529934
#
_cell.length_a   1.000
_cell.length_b   1.000
_cell.length_c   1.000
_cell.angle_alpha   90.00
_cell.angle_beta   90.00
_cell.angle_gamma   90.00
#
_symmetry.space_group_name_H-M   'P 1'
#
loop_
_entity.id
_entity.type
_entity.pdbx_description
1 polymer ?
#
loop_
_entity_poly.entity_id
_entity_poly.type
_entity_poly.pdbx_seq_one_letter_code
_entity_poly.pdbx_strand_id
1 'polypeptide(L)'
;MTVDHSMTRLIPAGAKRALSARGLIGSLLVLMAFLFTAHVQAKDGATGPRVRLATNMGDIVLELDAKAAPKTVENFIRYVNEKHYDGTIFHRVIDGFMIQGGGYTPDMQQKATLSPIENEAPDILARGGPRNEVGTIAMARTQDPQSATAQFFINVAKNGFLDFTAKSMRGYGYAAFGRVVEGMEIVNAIKKLPTGPSPTVPRSFPRDVPQETVIIKNATLEK
;
A
#
# COMPACT_ATOMS: atom_id res chain seq x y z
N MET A 1 -44.55 18.26 63.26
CA MET A 1 -45.61 17.28 63.39
C MET A 1 -45.05 15.97 62.92
N THR A 2 -44.38 15.18 63.84
CA THR A 2 -45.00 14.05 64.57
C THR A 2 -45.53 12.96 63.63
N VAL A 3 -45.16 11.70 63.67
CA VAL A 3 -44.75 10.70 64.69
C VAL A 3 -44.31 9.48 63.88
N ASP A 4 -43.11 8.87 63.99
CA ASP A 4 -42.75 7.71 64.79
C ASP A 4 -43.71 6.53 64.75
N HIS A 5 -43.30 5.36 64.37
CA HIS A 5 -43.51 4.11 65.08
C HIS A 5 -42.71 2.93 64.49
N SER A 6 -41.71 2.58 65.24
CA SER A 6 -41.06 1.30 65.40
C SER A 6 -42.03 0.13 65.55
N MET A 7 -41.71 -1.05 64.99
CA MET A 7 -41.93 -2.34 65.67
C MET A 7 -40.98 -3.45 65.15
N THR A 8 -40.17 -3.83 66.05
CA THR A 8 -39.37 -5.05 66.20
C THR A 8 -40.23 -6.31 66.29
N ARG A 9 -39.85 -7.41 65.69
CA ARG A 9 -39.99 -8.80 66.20
C ARG A 9 -39.11 -9.79 65.41
N LEU A 10 -38.04 -10.28 66.03
CA LEU A 10 -37.84 -11.62 66.65
C LEU A 10 -37.69 -12.80 65.69
N ILE A 11 -36.44 -13.32 65.78
CA ILE A 11 -35.90 -14.59 65.27
C ILE A 11 -36.55 -15.77 66.05
N PRO A 12 -36.61 -16.96 65.43
CA PRO A 12 -35.99 -18.09 66.12
C PRO A 12 -34.99 -18.90 65.29
N ALA A 13 -34.07 -19.41 66.02
CA ALA A 13 -32.94 -20.25 65.61
C ALA A 13 -33.38 -21.70 65.31
N GLY A 14 -32.56 -22.36 64.47
CA GLY A 14 -32.36 -23.80 64.61
C GLY A 14 -32.56 -24.62 63.37
N ALA A 15 -31.43 -25.02 62.76
CA ALA A 15 -31.14 -26.43 62.53
C ALA A 15 -29.82 -26.58 61.75
N LYS A 16 -28.81 -27.08 62.40
CA LYS A 16 -27.58 -27.62 61.82
C LYS A 16 -27.92 -28.88 61.03
N ARG A 17 -27.59 -28.94 59.76
CA ARG A 17 -27.37 -30.20 59.05
C ARG A 17 -26.10 -30.11 58.26
N ALA A 18 -25.12 -30.85 58.69
CA ALA A 18 -23.92 -31.20 57.96
C ALA A 18 -24.29 -32.07 56.77
N LEU A 19 -23.83 -31.72 55.61
CA LEU A 19 -23.73 -32.65 54.46
C LEU A 19 -22.43 -32.43 53.71
N SER A 20 -21.60 -33.39 53.90
CA SER A 20 -20.58 -34.09 53.12
C SER A 20 -20.01 -33.35 51.87
N ALA A 21 -18.72 -33.05 52.00
CA ALA A 21 -17.80 -32.79 50.90
C ALA A 21 -17.60 -34.03 50.02
N ARG A 22 -18.39 -34.15 48.97
CA ARG A 22 -18.10 -35.04 47.81
C ARG A 22 -18.91 -34.53 46.63
N GLY A 23 -18.27 -33.80 45.66
CA GLY A 23 -18.93 -33.42 44.41
C GLY A 23 -18.48 -32.13 43.78
N LEU A 24 -17.22 -31.72 43.95
CA LEU A 24 -16.69 -30.48 43.37
C LEU A 24 -15.33 -30.69 42.64
N ILE A 25 -15.21 -31.81 41.94
CA ILE A 25 -14.03 -32.10 41.06
C ILE A 25 -14.52 -32.59 39.69
N GLY A 26 -15.52 -31.98 39.13
CA GLY A 26 -16.04 -32.39 37.81
C GLY A 26 -16.42 -31.27 36.88
N SER A 27 -16.25 -30.00 37.23
CA SER A 27 -16.74 -28.89 36.40
C SER A 27 -15.68 -27.81 36.07
N LEU A 28 -14.40 -28.11 36.29
CA LEU A 28 -13.33 -27.12 36.01
C LEU A 28 -12.42 -27.52 34.83
N LEU A 29 -12.80 -28.48 34.00
CA LEU A 29 -12.00 -29.01 32.89
C LEU A 29 -12.64 -28.84 31.53
N VAL A 30 -13.71 -28.09 31.36
CA VAL A 30 -14.38 -27.83 30.06
C VAL A 30 -14.38 -26.35 29.68
N LEU A 31 -13.78 -25.46 30.47
CA LEU A 31 -13.76 -24.01 30.17
C LEU A 31 -12.40 -23.51 29.65
N MET A 32 -11.55 -24.40 29.10
CA MET A 32 -10.25 -24.04 28.56
C MET A 32 -9.99 -24.52 27.13
N ALA A 33 -10.99 -24.46 26.26
CA ALA A 33 -10.83 -24.86 24.85
C ALA A 33 -11.55 -23.94 23.86
N PHE A 34 -11.75 -22.66 24.19
CA PHE A 34 -12.13 -21.66 23.21
C PHE A 34 -11.18 -20.46 23.25
N LEU A 35 -9.88 -20.74 23.16
CA LEU A 35 -8.98 -19.77 22.54
C LEU A 35 -9.36 -19.75 21.06
N PHE A 36 -10.25 -18.84 20.70
CA PHE A 36 -10.44 -18.39 19.33
C PHE A 36 -9.07 -17.86 18.86
N THR A 37 -8.26 -18.73 18.27
CA THR A 37 -7.28 -18.29 17.32
C THR A 37 -8.07 -17.69 16.19
N ALA A 38 -8.25 -16.37 16.20
CA ALA A 38 -8.58 -15.62 15.03
C ALA A 38 -7.40 -15.84 14.07
N HIS A 39 -7.46 -16.92 13.29
CA HIS A 39 -6.71 -17.03 12.06
C HIS A 39 -7.22 -15.86 11.22
N VAL A 40 -6.45 -14.79 11.22
CA VAL A 40 -6.51 -13.84 10.12
C VAL A 40 -6.17 -14.70 8.90
N GLN A 41 -7.21 -15.16 8.23
CA GLN A 41 -7.12 -15.80 6.95
C GLN A 41 -6.58 -14.72 6.04
N ALA A 42 -5.24 -14.71 5.86
CA ALA A 42 -4.63 -13.99 4.77
C ALA A 42 -5.39 -14.48 3.53
N LYS A 43 -6.07 -13.56 2.88
CA LYS A 43 -6.78 -13.81 1.63
C LYS A 43 -5.71 -14.30 0.67
N ASP A 44 -5.63 -15.61 0.45
CA ASP A 44 -4.82 -16.24 -0.59
C ASP A 44 -5.35 -15.79 -1.96
N GLY A 45 -5.14 -14.52 -2.27
CA GLY A 45 -5.19 -13.99 -3.61
C GLY A 45 -3.89 -14.42 -4.28
N ALA A 46 -3.96 -15.13 -5.40
CA ALA A 46 -2.82 -15.52 -6.19
C ALA A 46 -1.78 -14.38 -6.21
N THR A 47 -0.64 -14.61 -5.57
CA THR A 47 0.46 -13.67 -5.52
C THR A 47 0.89 -13.37 -6.94
N GLY A 48 0.75 -12.11 -7.36
CA GLY A 48 1.20 -11.65 -8.67
C GLY A 48 2.73 -11.66 -8.75
N PRO A 49 3.29 -11.38 -9.93
CA PRO A 49 4.73 -11.23 -10.09
C PRO A 49 5.28 -10.20 -9.10
N ARG A 50 6.42 -10.50 -8.47
CA ARG A 50 7.10 -9.58 -7.57
C ARG A 50 8.31 -8.96 -8.22
N VAL A 51 8.51 -7.67 -8.01
CA VAL A 51 9.67 -6.93 -8.49
C VAL A 51 10.33 -6.20 -7.32
N ARG A 52 11.63 -6.43 -7.15
CA ARG A 52 12.47 -5.72 -6.19
C ARG A 52 13.13 -4.52 -6.88
N LEU A 53 12.94 -3.34 -6.32
CA LEU A 53 13.67 -2.13 -6.64
C LEU A 53 14.74 -1.93 -5.55
N ALA A 54 15.99 -2.27 -5.83
CA ALA A 54 17.11 -2.00 -4.93
C ALA A 54 17.53 -0.54 -5.06
N THR A 55 17.32 0.26 -4.02
CA THR A 55 17.71 1.68 -4.02
C THR A 55 18.94 1.94 -3.17
N ASN A 56 19.50 3.15 -3.24
CA ASN A 56 20.56 3.57 -2.32
C ASN A 56 20.03 3.83 -0.89
N MET A 57 18.71 3.85 -0.68
CA MET A 57 18.08 4.02 0.63
C MET A 57 17.53 2.70 1.20
N GLY A 58 17.56 1.60 0.45
CA GLY A 58 17.02 0.29 0.80
C GLY A 58 16.14 -0.29 -0.29
N ASP A 59 15.64 -1.49 -0.07
CA ASP A 59 14.84 -2.23 -1.05
C ASP A 59 13.35 -1.91 -0.91
N ILE A 60 12.66 -1.85 -2.06
CA ILE A 60 11.20 -1.75 -2.15
C ILE A 60 10.74 -2.93 -2.99
N VAL A 61 9.89 -3.79 -2.43
CA VAL A 61 9.31 -4.93 -3.16
C VAL A 61 7.88 -4.63 -3.54
N LEU A 62 7.60 -4.77 -4.81
CA LEU A 62 6.30 -4.58 -5.44
C LEU A 62 5.65 -5.93 -5.74
N GLU A 63 4.39 -6.09 -5.44
CA GLU A 63 3.53 -7.16 -5.94
C GLU A 63 2.61 -6.58 -7.01
N LEU A 64 2.65 -7.16 -8.21
CA LEU A 64 1.96 -6.64 -9.38
C LEU A 64 0.66 -7.41 -9.64
N ASP A 65 -0.40 -6.73 -10.01
CA ASP A 65 -1.70 -7.34 -10.29
C ASP A 65 -1.88 -7.60 -11.80
N ALA A 66 -1.29 -8.69 -12.28
CA ALA A 66 -1.38 -9.10 -13.67
C ALA A 66 -2.80 -9.53 -14.11
N LYS A 67 -3.71 -9.81 -13.17
CA LYS A 67 -5.11 -10.12 -13.48
C LYS A 67 -5.90 -8.86 -13.80
N ALA A 68 -5.71 -7.81 -12.99
CA ALA A 68 -6.41 -6.56 -13.16
C ALA A 68 -5.79 -5.70 -14.26
N ALA A 69 -4.44 -5.69 -14.39
CA ALA A 69 -3.67 -4.82 -15.27
C ALA A 69 -2.66 -5.60 -16.15
N PRO A 70 -3.10 -6.56 -16.99
CA PRO A 70 -2.19 -7.45 -17.71
C PRO A 70 -1.20 -6.70 -18.63
N LYS A 71 -1.66 -5.75 -19.42
CA LYS A 71 -0.80 -4.99 -20.36
C LYS A 71 0.18 -4.07 -19.61
N THR A 72 -0.28 -3.45 -18.54
CA THR A 72 0.54 -2.56 -17.72
C THR A 72 1.63 -3.35 -16.99
N VAL A 73 1.29 -4.49 -16.41
CA VAL A 73 2.24 -5.37 -15.74
C VAL A 73 3.25 -5.96 -16.72
N GLU A 74 2.82 -6.43 -17.89
CA GLU A 74 3.71 -6.91 -18.95
C GLU A 74 4.71 -5.85 -19.38
N ASN A 75 4.24 -4.62 -19.61
CA ASN A 75 5.08 -3.47 -19.96
C ASN A 75 6.12 -3.16 -18.86
N PHE A 76 5.69 -3.12 -17.59
CA PHE A 76 6.58 -2.85 -16.48
C PHE A 76 7.66 -3.94 -16.34
N ILE A 77 7.28 -5.23 -16.41
CA ILE A 77 8.20 -6.37 -16.35
C ILE A 77 9.17 -6.34 -17.54
N ARG A 78 8.72 -5.95 -18.74
CA ARG A 78 9.59 -5.79 -19.89
C ARG A 78 10.70 -4.77 -19.61
N TYR A 79 10.36 -3.58 -19.07
CA TYR A 79 11.36 -2.59 -18.69
C TYR A 79 12.30 -3.08 -17.58
N VAL A 80 11.82 -3.89 -16.63
CA VAL A 80 12.66 -4.55 -15.61
C VAL A 80 13.66 -5.48 -16.28
N ASN A 81 13.21 -6.35 -17.18
CA ASN A 81 14.07 -7.32 -17.87
C ASN A 81 15.10 -6.65 -18.81
N GLU A 82 14.72 -5.54 -19.45
CA GLU A 82 15.59 -4.71 -20.28
C GLU A 82 16.53 -3.81 -19.46
N LYS A 83 16.51 -3.91 -18.11
CA LYS A 83 17.30 -3.09 -17.17
C LYS A 83 17.12 -1.59 -17.37
N HIS A 84 15.95 -1.18 -17.84
CA HIS A 84 15.64 0.23 -18.06
C HIS A 84 15.71 1.03 -16.76
N TYR A 85 15.23 0.45 -15.67
CA TYR A 85 15.17 1.13 -14.37
C TYR A 85 16.52 1.22 -13.67
N ASP A 86 17.51 0.43 -14.09
CA ASP A 86 18.85 0.44 -13.49
C ASP A 86 19.50 1.81 -13.71
N GLY A 87 19.94 2.42 -12.60
CA GLY A 87 20.53 3.76 -12.59
C GLY A 87 19.53 4.90 -12.74
N THR A 88 18.22 4.64 -12.80
CA THR A 88 17.22 5.72 -12.78
C THR A 88 16.99 6.24 -11.36
N ILE A 89 16.32 7.38 -11.24
CA ILE A 89 16.07 8.05 -9.96
C ILE A 89 14.59 8.25 -9.68
N PHE A 90 14.27 8.46 -8.41
CA PHE A 90 13.03 9.12 -8.03
C PHE A 90 13.22 10.64 -8.19
N HIS A 91 12.79 11.15 -9.32
CA HIS A 91 13.03 12.53 -9.76
C HIS A 91 11.99 13.54 -9.29
N ARG A 92 10.87 13.05 -8.75
CA ARG A 92 9.79 13.90 -8.22
C ARG A 92 9.19 13.28 -6.97
N VAL A 93 9.23 14.03 -5.88
CA VAL A 93 8.75 13.60 -4.56
C VAL A 93 7.88 14.69 -3.95
N ILE A 94 6.65 14.35 -3.62
CA ILE A 94 5.71 15.25 -2.93
C ILE A 94 5.14 14.49 -1.73
N ASP A 95 5.52 14.92 -0.52
CA ASP A 95 4.93 14.38 0.71
C ASP A 95 3.42 14.65 0.73
N GLY A 96 2.64 13.66 1.17
CA GLY A 96 1.18 13.72 1.12
C GLY A 96 0.58 13.46 -0.25
N PHE A 97 1.39 13.08 -1.26
CA PHE A 97 0.91 12.73 -2.60
C PHE A 97 1.56 11.45 -3.15
N MET A 98 2.76 11.54 -3.73
CA MET A 98 3.43 10.39 -4.37
C MET A 98 4.95 10.59 -4.48
N ILE A 99 5.67 9.50 -4.76
CA ILE A 99 7.06 9.53 -5.22
C ILE A 99 7.10 8.95 -6.64
N GLN A 100 7.68 9.69 -7.60
CA GLN A 100 7.70 9.33 -9.03
C GLN A 100 9.13 9.08 -9.51
N GLY A 101 9.33 7.98 -10.26
CA GLY A 101 10.64 7.58 -10.75
C GLY A 101 10.60 6.81 -12.06
N GLY A 102 11.76 6.22 -12.40
CA GLY A 102 11.89 5.29 -13.53
C GLY A 102 12.06 5.92 -14.91
N GLY A 103 12.24 7.25 -15.00
CA GLY A 103 12.35 7.92 -16.31
C GLY A 103 13.65 8.69 -16.54
N TYR A 104 14.37 9.04 -15.49
CA TYR A 104 15.52 9.94 -15.55
C TYR A 104 16.73 9.34 -14.86
N THR A 105 17.91 9.66 -15.38
CA THR A 105 19.20 9.38 -14.75
C THR A 105 19.56 10.44 -13.71
N PRO A 106 20.60 10.26 -12.88
CA PRO A 106 20.99 11.25 -11.87
C PRO A 106 21.37 12.62 -12.44
N ASP A 107 21.86 12.67 -13.67
CA ASP A 107 22.15 13.90 -14.43
C ASP A 107 20.90 14.44 -15.16
N MET A 108 19.71 13.95 -14.81
CA MET A 108 18.39 14.37 -15.32
C MET A 108 18.21 14.17 -16.83
N GLN A 109 18.94 13.26 -17.43
CA GLN A 109 18.68 12.83 -18.80
C GLN A 109 17.51 11.86 -18.83
N GLN A 110 16.52 12.12 -19.69
CA GLN A 110 15.43 11.19 -19.88
C GLN A 110 15.90 9.97 -20.67
N LYS A 111 15.67 8.77 -20.13
CA LYS A 111 15.96 7.52 -20.84
C LYS A 111 14.96 7.31 -21.98
N ALA A 112 15.45 6.77 -23.10
CA ALA A 112 14.60 6.40 -24.23
C ALA A 112 13.56 5.35 -23.81
N THR A 113 12.35 5.45 -24.34
CA THR A 113 11.25 4.55 -24.02
C THR A 113 10.71 3.85 -25.25
N LEU A 114 10.03 2.74 -25.03
CA LEU A 114 9.23 2.06 -26.04
C LEU A 114 7.94 2.85 -26.35
N SER A 115 7.15 2.35 -27.31
CA SER A 115 5.84 2.92 -27.60
C SER A 115 4.94 2.94 -26.38
N PRO A 116 4.07 3.95 -26.24
CA PRO A 116 3.10 4.01 -25.17
C PRO A 116 2.15 2.81 -25.16
N ILE A 117 1.61 2.52 -23.98
CA ILE A 117 0.61 1.48 -23.75
C ILE A 117 -0.78 2.08 -23.53
N GLU A 118 -1.80 1.27 -23.77
CA GLU A 118 -3.18 1.60 -23.44
C GLU A 118 -3.35 1.78 -21.92
N ASN A 119 -4.13 2.77 -21.51
CA ASN A 119 -4.45 2.99 -20.12
C ASN A 119 -5.53 2.04 -19.63
N GLU A 120 -5.16 1.08 -18.79
CA GLU A 120 -6.07 0.06 -18.26
C GLU A 120 -6.87 0.51 -17.01
N ALA A 121 -6.79 1.78 -16.57
CA ALA A 121 -7.47 2.23 -15.35
C ALA A 121 -8.99 1.89 -15.33
N PRO A 122 -9.76 2.00 -16.44
CA PRO A 122 -11.16 1.57 -16.47
C PRO A 122 -11.33 0.08 -16.17
N ASP A 123 -10.49 -0.75 -16.79
CA ASP A 123 -10.57 -2.20 -16.70
C ASP A 123 -10.08 -2.71 -15.35
N ILE A 124 -9.05 -2.08 -14.78
CA ILE A 124 -8.52 -2.38 -13.45
C ILE A 124 -9.63 -2.26 -12.41
N LEU A 125 -10.35 -1.14 -12.40
CA LEU A 125 -11.44 -0.94 -11.45
C LEU A 125 -12.61 -1.90 -11.69
N ALA A 126 -12.94 -2.17 -12.94
CA ALA A 126 -14.01 -3.12 -13.31
C ALA A 126 -13.67 -4.56 -12.87
N ARG A 127 -12.39 -4.93 -12.85
CA ARG A 127 -11.90 -6.25 -12.38
C ARG A 127 -11.64 -6.30 -10.87
N GLY A 128 -11.94 -5.24 -10.13
CA GLY A 128 -11.70 -5.16 -8.68
C GLY A 128 -10.22 -5.01 -8.30
N GLY A 129 -9.39 -4.52 -9.21
CA GLY A 129 -7.98 -4.25 -9.01
C GLY A 129 -7.72 -3.03 -8.12
N PRO A 130 -6.44 -2.68 -7.91
CA PRO A 130 -6.05 -1.65 -6.98
C PRO A 130 -6.54 -0.25 -7.40
N ARG A 131 -6.83 0.56 -6.39
CA ARG A 131 -7.06 2.00 -6.53
C ARG A 131 -5.80 2.78 -6.20
N ASN A 132 -5.79 4.08 -6.48
CA ASN A 132 -4.70 4.97 -6.09
C ASN A 132 -4.76 5.26 -4.58
N GLU A 133 -4.33 4.29 -3.77
CA GLU A 133 -4.28 4.33 -2.32
C GLU A 133 -2.83 4.24 -1.81
N VAL A 134 -2.60 4.49 -0.52
CA VAL A 134 -1.26 4.40 0.06
C VAL A 134 -0.59 3.07 -0.27
N GLY A 135 0.64 3.14 -0.78
CA GLY A 135 1.47 1.99 -1.13
C GLY A 135 1.18 1.39 -2.51
N THR A 136 0.18 1.86 -3.27
CA THR A 136 -0.04 1.36 -4.63
C THR A 136 0.92 2.02 -5.62
N ILE A 137 1.33 1.25 -6.64
CA ILE A 137 2.13 1.73 -7.77
C ILE A 137 1.21 1.95 -8.98
N ALA A 138 1.40 3.08 -9.68
CA ALA A 138 0.64 3.43 -10.87
C ALA A 138 1.55 4.01 -11.96
N MET A 139 1.10 3.90 -13.24
CA MET A 139 1.81 4.46 -14.37
C MET A 139 1.67 5.98 -14.44
N ALA A 140 2.80 6.66 -14.54
CA ALA A 140 2.82 8.07 -14.90
C ALA A 140 2.52 8.26 -16.40
N ARG A 141 1.91 9.37 -16.75
CA ARG A 141 1.54 9.72 -18.11
C ARG A 141 1.53 11.24 -18.32
N THR A 142 1.47 11.69 -19.55
CA THR A 142 1.22 13.08 -19.90
C THR A 142 -0.27 13.41 -19.77
N GLN A 143 -0.71 14.52 -20.32
CA GLN A 143 -2.16 14.85 -20.39
C GLN A 143 -2.92 13.86 -21.26
N ASP A 144 -2.28 13.27 -22.28
CA ASP A 144 -2.86 12.19 -23.06
C ASP A 144 -3.01 10.93 -22.20
N PRO A 145 -4.23 10.40 -22.02
CA PRO A 145 -4.44 9.18 -21.24
C PRO A 145 -3.67 7.97 -21.76
N GLN A 146 -3.36 7.90 -23.05
CA GLN A 146 -2.72 6.76 -23.71
C GLN A 146 -1.20 6.96 -23.89
N SER A 147 -0.57 7.78 -23.05
CA SER A 147 0.85 8.16 -23.19
C SER A 147 1.80 7.50 -22.20
N ALA A 148 1.32 6.56 -21.37
CA ALA A 148 2.15 5.87 -20.40
C ALA A 148 3.23 5.00 -21.08
N THR A 149 4.48 5.11 -20.60
CA THR A 149 5.61 4.31 -21.11
C THR A 149 6.33 3.58 -19.97
N ALA A 150 7.43 4.13 -19.43
CA ALA A 150 8.23 3.52 -18.37
C ALA A 150 8.01 4.13 -16.99
N GLN A 151 7.72 5.44 -16.91
CA GLN A 151 7.66 6.12 -15.63
C GLN A 151 6.49 5.64 -14.77
N PHE A 152 6.74 5.52 -13.48
CA PHE A 152 5.76 5.10 -12.50
C PHE A 152 5.79 6.03 -11.27
N PHE A 153 4.77 5.94 -10.44
CA PHE A 153 4.79 6.56 -9.12
C PHE A 153 4.23 5.60 -8.07
N ILE A 154 4.68 5.77 -6.83
CA ILE A 154 4.14 5.08 -5.66
C ILE A 154 3.34 6.11 -4.84
N ASN A 155 2.08 5.82 -4.60
CA ASN A 155 1.20 6.66 -3.81
C ASN A 155 1.63 6.64 -2.33
N VAL A 156 1.82 7.82 -1.73
CA VAL A 156 2.13 7.95 -0.30
C VAL A 156 0.98 8.57 0.50
N ALA A 157 -0.14 8.80 -0.18
CA ALA A 157 -1.41 9.24 0.38
C ALA A 157 -2.57 8.56 -0.36
N LYS A 158 -3.80 8.73 0.14
CA LYS A 158 -5.01 8.29 -0.55
C LYS A 158 -5.35 9.28 -1.66
N ASN A 159 -5.09 8.88 -2.91
CA ASN A 159 -5.23 9.72 -4.09
C ASN A 159 -6.41 9.28 -4.97
N GLY A 160 -7.59 9.03 -4.39
CA GLY A 160 -8.77 8.56 -5.12
C GLY A 160 -9.21 9.46 -6.28
N PHE A 161 -8.76 10.73 -6.30
CA PHE A 161 -9.00 11.64 -7.43
C PHE A 161 -8.20 11.26 -8.69
N LEU A 162 -7.21 10.36 -8.56
CA LEU A 162 -6.45 9.77 -9.67
C LEU A 162 -7.12 8.51 -10.25
N ASP A 163 -8.18 8.01 -9.64
CA ASP A 163 -8.90 6.85 -10.16
C ASP A 163 -9.72 7.23 -11.42
N PHE A 164 -9.98 6.21 -12.23
CA PHE A 164 -10.86 6.39 -13.39
C PHE A 164 -12.28 6.82 -12.96
N THR A 165 -12.81 7.82 -13.61
CA THR A 165 -14.20 8.30 -13.45
C THR A 165 -14.97 8.37 -14.75
N ALA A 166 -14.30 8.66 -15.89
CA ALA A 166 -14.92 8.75 -17.20
C ALA A 166 -13.87 8.65 -18.32
N LYS A 167 -14.28 8.25 -19.53
CA LYS A 167 -13.42 8.25 -20.73
C LYS A 167 -13.23 9.66 -21.28
N SER A 168 -12.54 10.50 -20.51
CA SER A 168 -12.17 11.87 -20.86
C SER A 168 -10.72 12.13 -20.46
N MET A 169 -10.10 13.16 -20.98
CA MET A 169 -8.69 13.50 -20.67
C MET A 169 -8.41 13.59 -19.16
N ARG A 170 -9.33 14.15 -18.38
CA ARG A 170 -9.20 14.26 -16.92
C ARG A 170 -9.70 13.02 -16.18
N GLY A 171 -10.82 12.44 -16.64
CA GLY A 171 -11.49 11.35 -15.95
C GLY A 171 -10.90 9.97 -16.21
N TYR A 172 -9.97 9.83 -17.17
CA TYR A 172 -9.37 8.54 -17.49
C TYR A 172 -8.52 7.98 -16.35
N GLY A 173 -7.99 8.85 -15.48
CA GLY A 173 -7.22 8.47 -14.31
C GLY A 173 -5.86 7.87 -14.64
N TYR A 174 -5.30 7.18 -13.64
CA TYR A 174 -3.98 6.55 -13.67
C TYR A 174 -4.11 5.08 -13.32
N ALA A 175 -3.52 4.22 -14.14
CA ALA A 175 -3.55 2.77 -13.98
C ALA A 175 -2.72 2.33 -12.78
N ALA A 176 -3.36 2.07 -11.64
CA ALA A 176 -2.72 1.43 -10.49
C ALA A 176 -2.64 -0.08 -10.76
N PHE A 177 -1.43 -0.66 -10.78
CA PHE A 177 -1.19 -2.01 -11.26
C PHE A 177 -0.49 -2.93 -10.27
N GLY A 178 -0.35 -2.50 -9.02
CA GLY A 178 0.30 -3.27 -7.96
C GLY A 178 0.42 -2.47 -6.68
N ARG A 179 1.20 -3.01 -5.75
CA ARG A 179 1.43 -2.39 -4.44
C ARG A 179 2.80 -2.75 -3.88
N VAL A 180 3.29 -1.94 -2.97
CA VAL A 180 4.43 -2.23 -2.12
C VAL A 180 4.03 -3.29 -1.10
N VAL A 181 4.80 -4.38 -1.03
CA VAL A 181 4.60 -5.47 -0.07
C VAL A 181 5.72 -5.54 0.97
N GLU A 182 6.92 -4.99 0.63
CA GLU A 182 8.04 -4.82 1.54
C GLU A 182 8.72 -3.47 1.26
N GLY A 183 9.32 -2.84 2.27
CA GLY A 183 10.06 -1.58 2.10
C GLY A 183 9.17 -0.33 2.11
N MET A 184 7.97 -0.38 2.69
CA MET A 184 7.13 0.81 2.84
C MET A 184 7.77 1.87 3.73
N GLU A 185 8.63 1.47 4.67
CA GLU A 185 9.46 2.37 5.49
C GLU A 185 10.48 3.14 4.63
N ILE A 186 11.03 2.51 3.57
CA ILE A 186 11.92 3.16 2.59
C ILE A 186 11.13 4.20 1.78
N VAL A 187 9.95 3.83 1.27
CA VAL A 187 9.04 4.78 0.59
C VAL A 187 8.73 5.98 1.50
N ASN A 188 8.47 5.73 2.79
CA ASN A 188 8.20 6.78 3.78
C ASN A 188 9.43 7.62 4.12
N ALA A 189 10.65 7.07 4.04
CA ALA A 189 11.88 7.83 4.17
C ALA A 189 12.10 8.73 2.94
N ILE A 190 11.92 8.21 1.74
CA ILE A 190 12.05 8.96 0.48
C ILE A 190 11.08 10.14 0.45
N LYS A 191 9.81 9.96 0.79
CA LYS A 191 8.82 11.04 0.73
C LYS A 191 9.12 12.22 1.67
N LYS A 192 9.93 12.00 2.71
CA LYS A 192 10.32 13.02 3.70
C LYS A 192 11.61 13.76 3.34
N LEU A 193 12.28 13.37 2.27
CA LEU A 193 13.48 14.07 1.83
C LEU A 193 13.16 15.53 1.50
N PRO A 194 14.04 16.47 1.86
CA PRO A 194 13.94 17.83 1.41
C PRO A 194 13.91 17.88 -0.13
N THR A 195 12.96 18.62 -0.69
CA THR A 195 12.85 18.83 -2.14
C THR A 195 13.07 20.29 -2.49
N GLY A 196 13.48 20.57 -3.70
CA GLY A 196 13.73 21.91 -4.16
C GLY A 196 14.05 21.98 -5.64
N PRO A 197 14.33 23.19 -6.15
CA PRO A 197 14.82 23.35 -7.51
C PRO A 197 16.21 22.72 -7.63
N SER A 198 16.44 21.94 -8.67
CA SER A 198 17.77 21.48 -9.04
C SER A 198 18.23 22.25 -10.27
N PRO A 199 19.51 22.67 -10.34
CA PRO A 199 20.04 23.40 -11.50
C PRO A 199 20.06 22.56 -12.79
N THR A 200 20.00 21.24 -12.65
CA THR A 200 20.02 20.28 -13.77
C THR A 200 18.62 19.80 -14.19
N VAL A 201 17.57 20.20 -13.46
CA VAL A 201 16.21 19.72 -13.71
C VAL A 201 15.53 20.54 -14.79
N PRO A 202 14.84 19.89 -15.76
CA PRO A 202 13.93 20.60 -16.66
C PRO A 202 12.94 21.45 -15.89
N ARG A 203 12.61 22.65 -16.40
CA ARG A 203 11.66 23.59 -15.76
C ARG A 203 10.30 23.01 -15.42
N SER A 204 9.96 21.82 -15.95
CA SER A 204 8.75 21.06 -15.64
C SER A 204 8.67 20.51 -14.20
N PHE A 205 9.82 20.43 -13.47
CA PHE A 205 9.87 19.91 -12.09
C PHE A 205 10.60 20.85 -11.11
N PRO A 206 10.36 22.15 -11.09
CA PRO A 206 11.25 23.12 -10.43
C PRO A 206 11.29 23.03 -8.90
N ARG A 207 10.40 22.26 -8.24
CA ARG A 207 10.24 22.33 -6.78
C ARG A 207 10.29 20.97 -6.09
N ASP A 208 10.02 19.87 -6.78
CA ASP A 208 9.69 18.60 -6.16
C ASP A 208 10.84 17.57 -6.32
N VAL A 209 12.05 18.04 -6.65
CA VAL A 209 13.20 17.16 -6.84
C VAL A 209 13.89 16.93 -5.50
N PRO A 210 14.11 15.68 -5.06
CA PRO A 210 14.89 15.40 -3.85
C PRO A 210 16.27 16.02 -3.93
N GLN A 211 16.70 16.73 -2.88
CA GLN A 211 18.05 17.27 -2.77
C GLN A 211 19.10 16.18 -2.62
N GLU A 212 18.73 15.08 -1.96
CA GLU A 212 19.50 13.84 -1.94
C GLU A 212 18.97 12.92 -3.05
N THR A 213 19.84 12.56 -3.99
CA THR A 213 19.43 11.73 -5.13
C THR A 213 19.09 10.32 -4.71
N VAL A 214 17.86 9.90 -4.95
CA VAL A 214 17.41 8.53 -4.69
C VAL A 214 17.53 7.71 -5.98
N ILE A 215 18.49 6.78 -6.00
CA ILE A 215 18.84 5.99 -7.18
C ILE A 215 18.26 4.59 -7.05
N ILE A 216 17.59 4.11 -8.08
CA ILE A 216 17.25 2.69 -8.29
C ILE A 216 18.50 2.03 -8.86
N LYS A 217 19.27 1.33 -8.03
CA LYS A 217 20.51 0.64 -8.44
C LYS A 217 20.22 -0.45 -9.45
N ASN A 218 19.19 -1.22 -9.22
CA ASN A 218 18.64 -2.22 -10.13
C ASN A 218 17.18 -2.53 -9.81
N ALA A 219 16.48 -3.07 -10.82
CA ALA A 219 15.14 -3.63 -10.68
C ALA A 219 15.18 -5.10 -11.14
N THR A 220 14.67 -6.02 -10.32
CA THR A 220 14.72 -7.46 -10.61
C THR A 220 13.38 -8.13 -10.33
N LEU A 221 12.99 -9.07 -11.21
CA LEU A 221 11.85 -9.95 -10.99
C LEU A 221 12.26 -11.00 -9.94
N GLU A 222 11.47 -11.15 -8.89
CA GLU A 222 11.66 -12.22 -7.90
C GLU A 222 11.10 -13.55 -8.43
N LYS A 223 11.79 -14.62 -8.09
CA LYS A 223 11.41 -15.99 -8.49
C LYS A 223 10.38 -16.58 -7.53
#